data_fc3db44ecebd2d8a8c2236ef26e0479a
#
_entry.id   fc3db44ecebd2d8a8c2236ef26e0479a
#
_cell.length_a   1.000
_cell.length_b   1.000
_cell.length_c   1.000
_cell.angle_alpha   90.00
_cell.angle_beta   90.00
_cell.angle_gamma   90.00
#
_symmetry.space_group_name_H-M   'P 1'
#
loop_
_entity.id
_entity.type
_entity.pdbx_description
1 polymer ?
#
loop_
_entity_poly.entity_id
_entity_poly.type
_entity_poly.pdbx_seq_one_letter_code
_entity_poly.pdbx_strand_id
1 'polypeptide(L)'
;MHPAPPRACAATCIAPNAPRGPHVAALESDQFNNLINDLCLLHLLGIRLVLVHATRSEVEQALVALGITGQLHRGIRITDAEVLGVVRDVSATQRLQLESQLSQGLPDSPMHGARLRVVSGNFITARPVGIVDGVDFLFTGAVRRLDAVGMTAALDNQAIVLLSPLGFSTTGEVFNLSADEVATAAAIALGADKLIFMGDTEGLKDNQGTLVRQCTVAAARALPIENPI
;
A
#
# COMPACT_ATOMS: atom_id res chain seq x y z
N MET A 1 -19.15 24.61 20.10
CA MET A 1 -19.26 23.28 19.52
C MET A 1 -18.27 23.25 18.35
N HIS A 2 -17.07 22.70 18.52
CA HIS A 2 -16.10 22.61 17.43
C HIS A 2 -16.63 21.58 16.42
N PRO A 3 -16.61 21.88 15.12
CA PRO A 3 -16.96 20.88 14.12
C PRO A 3 -15.98 19.72 14.28
N ALA A 4 -16.49 18.48 14.21
CA ALA A 4 -15.64 17.30 14.23
C ALA A 4 -14.59 17.44 13.13
N PRO A 5 -13.31 17.11 13.39
CA PRO A 5 -12.28 17.20 12.37
C PRO A 5 -12.66 16.33 11.18
N PRO A 6 -12.34 16.76 9.95
CA PRO A 6 -12.62 15.95 8.76
C PRO A 6 -12.01 14.57 8.94
N ARG A 7 -12.82 13.53 8.72
CA ARG A 7 -12.37 12.15 8.80
C ARG A 7 -11.30 11.87 7.75
N ALA A 8 -10.40 10.95 8.02
CA ALA A 8 -9.37 10.59 7.08
C ALA A 8 -10.00 10.10 5.77
N CYS A 9 -9.61 10.69 4.65
CA CYS A 9 -9.96 10.18 3.34
C CYS A 9 -8.86 9.22 2.89
N ALA A 10 -9.28 8.03 2.49
CA ALA A 10 -8.58 7.09 1.65
C ALA A 10 -7.21 6.57 2.11
N ALA A 11 -7.19 5.34 2.62
CA ALA A 11 -6.04 4.49 2.37
C ALA A 11 -6.04 4.19 0.86
N THR A 12 -5.08 4.70 0.12
CA THR A 12 -4.90 4.42 -1.29
C THR A 12 -3.84 3.34 -1.41
N CYS A 13 -4.22 2.14 -1.83
CA CYS A 13 -3.24 1.13 -2.22
C CYS A 13 -2.73 1.52 -3.60
N ILE A 14 -1.53 2.07 -3.67
CA ILE A 14 -0.85 2.36 -4.93
C ILE A 14 -0.04 1.11 -5.27
N ALA A 15 -0.51 0.31 -6.22
CA ALA A 15 0.33 -0.62 -6.95
C ALA A 15 0.85 0.13 -8.17
N PRO A 16 2.08 0.67 -8.16
CA PRO A 16 2.66 1.18 -9.38
C PRO A 16 2.85 -0.01 -10.30
N ASN A 17 2.04 -0.07 -11.36
CA ASN A 17 2.21 -1.06 -12.40
C ASN A 17 3.48 -0.71 -13.17
N ALA A 18 4.54 -1.45 -12.93
CA ALA A 18 5.70 -1.35 -13.77
C ALA A 18 5.39 -2.02 -15.12
N PRO A 19 5.42 -1.30 -16.26
CA PRO A 19 5.61 -1.95 -17.54
C PRO A 19 6.89 -2.78 -17.43
N ARG A 20 6.88 -3.98 -17.99
CA ARG A 20 8.00 -4.95 -17.97
C ARG A 20 9.30 -4.29 -18.43
N GLY A 21 10.08 -3.74 -17.48
CA GLY A 21 11.33 -3.01 -17.73
C GLY A 21 12.10 -2.77 -16.43
N PRO A 22 13.38 -2.34 -16.49
CA PRO A 22 14.22 -2.20 -15.31
C PRO A 22 13.63 -1.25 -14.27
N HIS A 23 13.82 -1.57 -13.01
CA HIS A 23 13.20 -1.08 -11.78
C HIS A 23 12.93 0.44 -11.60
N VAL A 24 13.51 1.30 -12.43
CA VAL A 24 13.41 2.76 -12.32
C VAL A 24 12.28 3.34 -13.19
N ALA A 25 11.97 2.69 -14.31
CA ALA A 25 11.11 3.27 -15.35
C ALA A 25 9.62 3.41 -14.99
N ALA A 26 9.13 2.66 -14.00
CA ALA A 26 7.69 2.71 -13.64
C ALA A 26 7.32 3.92 -12.80
N LEU A 27 8.22 4.33 -11.89
CA LEU A 27 8.03 5.50 -11.04
C LEU A 27 8.36 6.83 -11.73
N GLU A 28 8.92 6.78 -12.95
CA GLU A 28 9.22 7.93 -13.79
C GLU A 28 8.21 8.11 -14.93
N SER A 29 7.13 7.29 -14.96
CA SER A 29 6.11 7.43 -15.99
C SER A 29 5.28 8.71 -15.79
N ASP A 30 4.85 9.34 -16.88
CA ASP A 30 3.96 10.52 -16.85
C ASP A 30 2.67 10.24 -16.04
N GLN A 31 2.16 9.02 -16.11
CA GLN A 31 0.97 8.61 -15.36
C GLN A 31 1.22 8.63 -13.85
N PHE A 32 2.40 8.19 -13.42
CA PHE A 32 2.77 8.19 -12.01
C PHE A 32 3.02 9.62 -11.50
N ASN A 33 3.66 10.46 -12.29
CA ASN A 33 3.86 11.88 -11.97
C ASN A 33 2.50 12.61 -11.85
N ASN A 34 1.54 12.31 -12.74
CA ASN A 34 0.18 12.85 -12.65
C ASN A 34 -0.50 12.41 -11.36
N LEU A 35 -0.37 11.13 -10.97
CA LEU A 35 -0.92 10.64 -9.71
C LEU A 35 -0.30 11.36 -8.49
N ILE A 36 1.02 11.55 -8.47
CA ILE A 36 1.69 12.32 -7.41
C ILE A 36 1.14 13.74 -7.34
N ASN A 37 0.96 14.39 -8.49
CA ASN A 37 0.39 15.73 -8.56
C ASN A 37 -1.05 15.77 -8.01
N ASP A 38 -1.88 14.78 -8.36
CA ASP A 38 -3.24 14.67 -7.85
C ASP A 38 -3.28 14.46 -6.33
N LEU A 39 -2.40 13.60 -5.80
CA LEU A 39 -2.28 13.38 -4.35
C LEU A 39 -1.83 14.64 -3.62
N CYS A 40 -0.85 15.36 -4.18
CA CYS A 40 -0.42 16.66 -3.66
C CYS A 40 -1.57 17.66 -3.63
N LEU A 41 -2.34 17.77 -4.72
CA LEU A 41 -3.48 18.66 -4.81
C LEU A 41 -4.56 18.31 -3.79
N LEU A 42 -4.93 17.04 -3.66
CA LEU A 42 -5.91 16.57 -2.68
C LEU A 42 -5.47 16.92 -1.25
N HIS A 43 -4.18 16.70 -0.94
CA HIS A 43 -3.64 17.04 0.37
C HIS A 43 -3.70 18.55 0.66
N LEU A 44 -3.32 19.38 -0.31
CA LEU A 44 -3.39 20.84 -0.19
C LEU A 44 -4.81 21.38 -0.07
N LEU A 45 -5.80 20.65 -0.60
CA LEU A 45 -7.23 20.93 -0.39
C LEU A 45 -7.73 20.49 1.00
N GLY A 46 -6.86 20.00 1.88
CA GLY A 46 -7.17 19.61 3.24
C GLY A 46 -7.63 18.15 3.41
N ILE A 47 -7.50 17.33 2.37
CA ILE A 47 -7.81 15.91 2.46
C ILE A 47 -6.67 15.19 3.20
N ARG A 48 -7.02 14.43 4.24
CA ARG A 48 -6.07 13.65 5.04
C ARG A 48 -5.79 12.33 4.32
N LEU A 49 -4.53 12.11 3.89
CA LEU A 49 -4.14 10.99 3.06
C LEU A 49 -3.30 9.98 3.81
N VAL A 50 -3.66 8.71 3.68
CA VAL A 50 -2.82 7.55 4.00
C VAL A 50 -2.53 6.81 2.71
N LEU A 51 -1.28 6.65 2.38
CA LEU A 51 -0.82 5.95 1.19
C LEU A 51 -0.22 4.61 1.60
N VAL A 52 -0.59 3.55 0.89
CA VAL A 52 0.01 2.22 1.05
C VAL A 52 0.59 1.83 -0.30
N HIS A 53 1.88 1.63 -0.39
CA HIS A 53 2.48 1.16 -1.62
C HIS A 53 2.53 -0.37 -1.67
N ALA A 54 2.25 -0.94 -2.84
CA ALA A 54 2.42 -2.35 -3.10
C ALA A 54 3.81 -2.62 -3.70
N THR A 55 4.36 -3.80 -3.46
CA THR A 55 5.72 -4.17 -3.87
C THR A 55 5.78 -5.52 -4.57
N ARG A 56 4.62 -6.14 -4.85
CA ARG A 56 4.54 -7.52 -5.31
C ARG A 56 5.27 -7.73 -6.65
N SER A 57 5.02 -6.87 -7.62
CA SER A 57 5.61 -6.95 -8.96
C SER A 57 7.13 -6.73 -8.94
N GLU A 58 7.58 -5.75 -8.17
CA GLU A 58 8.99 -5.40 -8.04
C GLU A 58 9.78 -6.46 -7.27
N VAL A 59 9.17 -7.05 -6.25
CA VAL A 59 9.76 -8.19 -5.54
C VAL A 59 9.90 -9.38 -6.47
N GLU A 60 8.89 -9.71 -7.30
CA GLU A 60 9.01 -10.78 -8.30
C GLU A 60 10.16 -10.53 -9.27
N GLN A 61 10.25 -9.31 -9.80
CA GLN A 61 11.33 -8.94 -10.72
C GLN A 61 12.70 -9.03 -10.06
N ALA A 62 12.82 -8.56 -8.81
CA ALA A 62 14.07 -8.63 -8.06
C ALA A 62 14.49 -10.08 -7.75
N LEU A 63 13.55 -10.95 -7.37
CA LEU A 63 13.80 -12.37 -7.15
C LEU A 63 14.31 -13.05 -8.44
N VAL A 64 13.65 -12.80 -9.57
CA VAL A 64 14.07 -13.32 -10.87
C VAL A 64 15.48 -12.83 -11.24
N ALA A 65 15.78 -11.55 -11.05
CA ALA A 65 17.09 -10.96 -11.34
C ALA A 65 18.22 -11.57 -10.48
N LEU A 66 17.90 -11.97 -9.25
CA LEU A 66 18.83 -12.62 -8.31
C LEU A 66 18.90 -14.15 -8.48
N GLY A 67 18.05 -14.74 -9.34
CA GLY A 67 17.95 -16.18 -9.49
C GLY A 67 17.31 -16.90 -8.30
N ILE A 68 16.57 -16.18 -7.45
CA ILE A 68 15.88 -16.71 -6.28
C ILE A 68 14.49 -17.20 -6.69
N THR A 69 14.16 -18.44 -6.34
CA THR A 69 12.83 -19.00 -6.64
C THR A 69 11.87 -18.70 -5.51
N GLY A 70 10.95 -17.77 -5.73
CA GLY A 70 9.87 -17.51 -4.80
C GLY A 70 8.80 -18.60 -4.81
N GLN A 71 8.35 -19.02 -3.63
CA GLN A 71 7.26 -20.01 -3.50
C GLN A 71 5.95 -19.33 -3.16
N LEU A 72 4.86 -19.83 -3.76
CA LEU A 72 3.51 -19.39 -3.49
C LEU A 72 2.67 -20.58 -3.03
N HIS A 73 1.84 -20.37 -2.01
CA HIS A 73 0.80 -21.30 -1.62
C HIS A 73 -0.55 -20.58 -1.59
N ARG A 74 -1.52 -21.03 -2.38
CA ARG A 74 -2.83 -20.36 -2.56
C ARG A 74 -2.71 -18.87 -2.91
N GLY A 75 -1.73 -18.51 -3.75
CA GLY A 75 -1.50 -17.12 -4.16
C GLY A 75 -0.78 -16.23 -3.12
N ILE A 76 -0.51 -16.76 -1.92
CA ILE A 76 0.23 -16.07 -0.86
C ILE A 76 1.70 -16.49 -0.94
N ARG A 77 2.60 -15.53 -0.86
CA ARG A 77 4.05 -15.78 -0.89
C ARG A 77 4.50 -16.44 0.41
N ILE A 78 5.28 -17.51 0.31
CA ILE A 78 6.07 -18.03 1.42
C ILE A 78 7.35 -17.20 1.47
N THR A 79 7.57 -16.52 2.58
CA THR A 79 8.69 -15.58 2.73
C THR A 79 9.73 -16.19 3.66
N ASP A 80 10.77 -16.79 3.10
CA ASP A 80 11.95 -17.20 3.86
C ASP A 80 12.88 -16.02 4.13
N ALA A 81 14.03 -16.27 4.77
CA ALA A 81 14.97 -15.22 5.15
C ALA A 81 15.60 -14.51 3.95
N GLU A 82 15.87 -15.23 2.85
CA GLU A 82 16.44 -14.68 1.63
C GLU A 82 15.42 -13.81 0.89
N VAL A 83 14.21 -14.32 0.71
CA VAL A 83 13.09 -13.57 0.13
C VAL A 83 12.74 -12.34 0.97
N LEU A 84 12.77 -12.46 2.32
CA LEU A 84 12.53 -11.31 3.21
C LEU A 84 13.58 -10.21 2.99
N GLY A 85 14.84 -10.57 2.76
CA GLY A 85 15.90 -9.61 2.39
C GLY A 85 15.49 -8.78 1.18
N VAL A 86 15.09 -9.45 0.10
CA VAL A 86 14.65 -8.81 -1.15
C VAL A 86 13.40 -7.93 -0.92
N VAL A 87 12.42 -8.44 -0.17
CA VAL A 87 11.20 -7.68 0.16
C VAL A 87 11.51 -6.39 0.91
N ARG A 88 12.43 -6.44 1.87
CA ARG A 88 12.87 -5.25 2.63
C ARG A 88 13.56 -4.22 1.74
N ASP A 89 14.48 -4.65 0.90
CA ASP A 89 15.25 -3.77 0.02
C ASP A 89 14.34 -3.08 -1.01
N VAL A 90 13.46 -3.83 -1.65
CA VAL A 90 12.47 -3.30 -2.59
C VAL A 90 11.52 -2.32 -1.89
N SER A 91 10.96 -2.71 -0.73
CA SER A 91 10.04 -1.85 0.01
C SER A 91 10.70 -0.55 0.47
N ALA A 92 11.95 -0.61 0.94
CA ALA A 92 12.68 0.56 1.36
C ALA A 92 12.98 1.50 0.18
N THR A 93 13.38 0.94 -0.95
CA THR A 93 13.67 1.70 -2.18
C THR A 93 12.41 2.43 -2.67
N GLN A 94 11.30 1.72 -2.80
CA GLN A 94 10.03 2.33 -3.25
C GLN A 94 9.54 3.41 -2.29
N ARG A 95 9.62 3.17 -0.98
CA ARG A 95 9.26 4.16 0.01
C ARG A 95 10.07 5.45 -0.15
N LEU A 96 11.38 5.35 -0.26
CA LEU A 96 12.26 6.51 -0.45
C LEU A 96 11.97 7.26 -1.76
N GLN A 97 11.67 6.55 -2.84
CA GLN A 97 11.28 7.15 -4.10
C GLN A 97 9.97 7.93 -3.98
N LEU A 98 8.95 7.35 -3.33
CA LEU A 98 7.67 8.02 -3.07
C LEU A 98 7.84 9.25 -2.17
N GLU A 99 8.61 9.13 -1.09
CA GLU A 99 8.93 10.26 -0.21
C GLU A 99 9.63 11.39 -0.97
N SER A 100 10.59 11.05 -1.84
CA SER A 100 11.32 12.01 -2.68
C SER A 100 10.38 12.75 -3.62
N GLN A 101 9.52 12.04 -4.34
CA GLN A 101 8.60 12.64 -5.31
C GLN A 101 7.52 13.50 -4.64
N LEU A 102 6.93 13.02 -3.55
CA LEU A 102 5.98 13.82 -2.77
C LEU A 102 6.64 15.07 -2.15
N SER A 103 7.94 15.02 -1.87
CA SER A 103 8.69 16.17 -1.33
C SER A 103 8.95 17.27 -2.36
N GLN A 104 8.84 16.98 -3.66
CA GLN A 104 8.99 17.99 -4.71
C GLN A 104 7.80 18.97 -4.75
N GLY A 105 6.64 18.55 -4.23
CA GLY A 105 5.41 19.33 -4.31
C GLY A 105 4.89 19.44 -5.74
N LEU A 106 4.38 20.62 -6.12
CA LEU A 106 3.80 20.90 -7.43
C LEU A 106 4.67 21.96 -8.16
N PRO A 107 5.79 21.56 -8.80
CA PRO A 107 6.79 22.51 -9.31
C PRO A 107 6.23 23.50 -10.35
N ASP A 108 5.29 23.07 -11.19
CA ASP A 108 4.72 23.88 -12.29
C ASP A 108 3.34 24.47 -11.93
N SER A 109 3.03 24.66 -10.66
CA SER A 109 1.74 25.18 -10.21
C SER A 109 1.89 26.47 -9.40
N PRO A 110 0.80 27.25 -9.23
CA PRO A 110 0.78 28.39 -8.29
C PRO A 110 1.09 28.00 -6.84
N MET A 111 1.04 26.71 -6.51
CA MET A 111 1.37 26.14 -5.22
C MET A 111 2.84 25.68 -5.14
N HIS A 112 3.66 26.13 -6.06
CA HIS A 112 5.12 25.95 -6.03
C HIS A 112 5.68 26.38 -4.67
N GLY A 113 6.44 25.49 -4.04
CA GLY A 113 6.98 25.72 -2.71
C GLY A 113 6.11 25.24 -1.54
N ALA A 114 4.93 24.70 -1.80
CA ALA A 114 4.16 23.98 -0.77
C ALA A 114 5.00 22.78 -0.29
N ARG A 115 5.38 22.79 0.98
CA ARG A 115 6.15 21.71 1.58
C ARG A 115 5.19 20.61 2.05
N LEU A 116 5.15 19.50 1.35
CA LEU A 116 4.44 18.32 1.81
C LEU A 116 5.31 17.56 2.80
N ARG A 117 4.72 17.23 3.92
CA ARG A 117 5.36 16.36 4.91
C ARG A 117 4.85 14.94 4.71
N VAL A 118 5.76 14.00 4.51
CA VAL A 118 5.47 12.57 4.48
C VAL A 118 6.02 11.93 5.74
N VAL A 119 5.24 11.09 6.38
CA VAL A 119 5.63 10.37 7.59
C VAL A 119 5.47 8.88 7.36
N SER A 120 6.58 8.17 7.45
CA SER A 120 6.65 6.70 7.47
C SER A 120 7.15 6.25 8.84
N GLY A 121 6.78 5.04 9.26
CA GLY A 121 7.23 4.53 10.55
C GLY A 121 6.71 3.13 10.87
N ASN A 122 6.91 2.73 12.11
CA ASN A 122 6.52 1.43 12.65
C ASN A 122 5.04 1.39 13.10
N PHE A 123 4.15 1.94 12.31
CA PHE A 123 2.72 1.99 12.64
C PHE A 123 2.04 0.61 12.64
N ILE A 124 2.67 -0.41 12.04
CA ILE A 124 2.09 -1.73 11.83
C ILE A 124 2.72 -2.75 12.76
N THR A 125 1.95 -3.26 13.72
CA THR A 125 2.33 -4.46 14.47
C THR A 125 1.84 -5.68 13.71
N ALA A 126 2.76 -6.59 13.39
CA ALA A 126 2.48 -7.82 12.68
C ALA A 126 2.47 -9.05 13.59
N ARG A 127 1.89 -10.12 13.09
CA ARG A 127 2.01 -11.49 13.62
C ARG A 127 2.34 -12.43 12.46
N PRO A 128 3.04 -13.55 12.69
CA PRO A 128 3.24 -14.55 11.64
C PRO A 128 1.88 -15.13 11.18
N VAL A 129 1.77 -15.48 9.91
CA VAL A 129 0.67 -16.32 9.40
C VAL A 129 0.75 -17.71 10.03
N GLY A 130 1.97 -18.23 10.22
CA GLY A 130 2.22 -19.54 10.77
C GLY A 130 2.03 -20.66 9.74
N ILE A 131 1.56 -21.81 10.22
CA ILE A 131 1.36 -22.99 9.37
C ILE A 131 -0.10 -23.04 8.91
N VAL A 132 -0.31 -23.07 7.59
CA VAL A 132 -1.63 -23.22 6.97
C VAL A 132 -1.56 -24.39 5.98
N ASP A 133 -2.50 -25.32 6.08
CA ASP A 133 -2.56 -26.56 5.25
C ASP A 133 -1.25 -27.36 5.28
N GLY A 134 -0.53 -27.35 6.41
CA GLY A 134 0.74 -28.06 6.57
C GLY A 134 1.95 -27.33 5.96
N VAL A 135 1.76 -26.12 5.42
CA VAL A 135 2.83 -25.27 4.88
C VAL A 135 3.15 -24.15 5.85
N ASP A 136 4.43 -24.04 6.24
CA ASP A 136 4.91 -22.94 7.06
C ASP A 136 5.19 -21.71 6.20
N PHE A 137 4.58 -20.59 6.53
CA PHE A 137 4.72 -19.33 5.82
C PHE A 137 5.91 -18.47 6.28
N LEU A 138 6.64 -18.91 7.30
CA LEU A 138 7.87 -18.30 7.82
C LEU A 138 7.67 -16.82 8.17
N PHE A 139 8.33 -15.91 7.44
CA PHE A 139 8.24 -14.46 7.63
C PHE A 139 7.08 -13.80 6.88
N THR A 140 6.16 -14.56 6.32
CA THR A 140 4.88 -13.99 5.85
C THR A 140 4.00 -13.71 7.07
N GLY A 141 3.55 -12.49 7.18
CA GLY A 141 2.77 -12.01 8.31
C GLY A 141 1.37 -11.55 7.93
N ALA A 142 0.60 -11.30 8.96
CA ALA A 142 -0.69 -10.63 8.91
C ALA A 142 -0.70 -9.43 9.84
N VAL A 143 -1.53 -8.45 9.56
CA VAL A 143 -1.69 -7.27 10.41
C VAL A 143 -2.32 -7.70 11.73
N ARG A 144 -1.64 -7.43 12.84
CA ARG A 144 -2.17 -7.66 14.18
C ARG A 144 -2.87 -6.42 14.72
N ARG A 145 -2.23 -5.26 14.55
CA ARG A 145 -2.71 -3.96 15.05
C ARG A 145 -2.03 -2.83 14.30
N LEU A 146 -2.75 -1.73 14.13
CA LEU A 146 -2.22 -0.46 13.65
C LEU A 146 -2.19 0.56 14.78
N ASP A 147 -1.18 1.40 14.78
CA ASP A 147 -1.11 2.58 15.66
C ASP A 147 -1.98 3.71 15.09
N ALA A 148 -3.29 3.58 15.28
CA ALA A 148 -4.24 4.59 14.82
C ALA A 148 -4.02 5.95 15.48
N VAL A 149 -3.53 5.98 16.73
CA VAL A 149 -3.26 7.21 17.46
C VAL A 149 -2.08 7.96 16.84
N GLY A 150 -0.97 7.26 16.59
CA GLY A 150 0.21 7.84 15.95
C GLY A 150 -0.08 8.30 14.52
N MET A 151 -0.84 7.51 13.73
CA MET A 151 -1.25 7.90 12.38
C MET A 151 -2.17 9.12 12.41
N THR A 152 -3.15 9.17 13.32
CA THR A 152 -4.05 10.33 13.46
C THR A 152 -3.26 11.58 13.85
N ALA A 153 -2.32 11.49 14.77
CA ALA A 153 -1.47 12.62 15.15
C ALA A 153 -0.63 13.15 13.97
N ALA A 154 -0.11 12.26 13.11
CA ALA A 154 0.59 12.67 11.90
C ALA A 154 -0.35 13.38 10.92
N LEU A 155 -1.55 12.84 10.68
CA LEU A 155 -2.56 13.43 9.82
C LEU A 155 -3.06 14.78 10.34
N ASP A 156 -3.24 14.94 11.65
CA ASP A 156 -3.65 16.20 12.28
C ASP A 156 -2.56 17.27 12.17
N ASN A 157 -1.30 16.85 12.09
CA ASN A 157 -0.16 17.72 11.79
C ASN A 157 0.07 17.92 10.28
N GLN A 158 -0.97 17.69 9.46
CA GLN A 158 -0.94 17.88 8.02
C GLN A 158 0.17 17.08 7.32
N ALA A 159 0.46 15.89 7.80
CA ALA A 159 1.35 14.97 7.10
C ALA A 159 0.55 13.94 6.29
N ILE A 160 1.12 13.50 5.17
CA ILE A 160 0.70 12.29 4.47
C ILE A 160 1.34 11.11 5.20
N VAL A 161 0.55 10.12 5.61
CA VAL A 161 1.08 8.88 6.18
C VAL A 161 1.36 7.89 5.07
N LEU A 162 2.63 7.43 4.98
CA LEU A 162 3.05 6.45 3.98
C LEU A 162 3.38 5.12 4.66
N LEU A 163 2.67 4.07 4.28
CA LEU A 163 2.81 2.72 4.83
C LEU A 163 3.42 1.78 3.79
N SER A 164 4.41 1.01 4.21
CA SER A 164 4.97 -0.10 3.44
C SER A 164 4.27 -1.42 3.81
N PRO A 165 4.25 -2.43 2.93
CA PRO A 165 3.70 -3.76 3.24
C PRO A 165 4.66 -4.57 4.12
N LEU A 166 5.15 -3.95 5.18
CA LEU A 166 6.02 -4.52 6.20
C LEU A 166 5.45 -4.23 7.58
N GLY A 167 5.54 -5.19 8.47
CA GLY A 167 5.14 -5.01 9.86
C GLY A 167 6.17 -5.58 10.82
N PHE A 168 6.08 -5.17 12.07
CA PHE A 168 7.02 -5.56 13.11
C PHE A 168 6.31 -6.39 14.18
N SER A 169 6.93 -7.49 14.62
CA SER A 169 6.47 -8.18 15.81
C SER A 169 6.81 -7.38 17.07
N THR A 170 6.25 -7.78 18.20
CA THR A 170 6.60 -7.21 19.51
C THR A 170 8.04 -7.55 19.94
N THR A 171 8.66 -8.52 19.30
CA THR A 171 10.05 -8.96 19.50
C THR A 171 11.02 -8.32 18.49
N GLY A 172 10.52 -7.46 17.57
CA GLY A 172 11.33 -6.72 16.61
C GLY A 172 11.59 -7.44 15.29
N GLU A 173 10.96 -8.60 15.05
CA GLU A 173 11.04 -9.30 13.79
C GLU A 173 10.24 -8.57 12.71
N VAL A 174 10.73 -8.61 11.47
CA VAL A 174 10.06 -8.01 10.32
C VAL A 174 9.28 -9.08 9.57
N PHE A 175 8.04 -8.76 9.19
CA PHE A 175 7.17 -9.62 8.40
C PHE A 175 6.75 -8.95 7.10
N ASN A 176 6.71 -9.75 6.03
CA ASN A 176 6.13 -9.38 4.75
C ASN A 176 4.60 -9.47 4.83
N LEU A 177 3.91 -8.38 4.52
CA LEU A 177 2.45 -8.26 4.61
C LEU A 177 1.83 -8.08 3.23
N SER A 178 0.53 -8.34 3.12
CA SER A 178 -0.25 -7.92 1.95
C SER A 178 -0.51 -6.40 2.04
N ALA A 179 -0.22 -5.68 0.97
CA ALA A 179 -0.53 -4.25 0.88
C ALA A 179 -2.03 -3.99 1.00
N ASP A 180 -2.86 -4.87 0.44
CA ASP A 180 -4.32 -4.77 0.50
C ASP A 180 -4.85 -4.96 1.91
N GLU A 181 -4.26 -5.92 2.65
CA GLU A 181 -4.58 -6.12 4.06
C GLU A 181 -4.19 -4.88 4.88
N VAL A 182 -2.99 -4.33 4.65
CA VAL A 182 -2.53 -3.11 5.32
C VAL A 182 -3.46 -1.93 5.03
N ALA A 183 -3.84 -1.72 3.75
CA ALA A 183 -4.73 -0.64 3.35
C ALA A 183 -6.13 -0.79 3.97
N THR A 184 -6.67 -2.01 3.95
CA THR A 184 -7.97 -2.31 4.56
C THR A 184 -7.93 -2.11 6.07
N ALA A 185 -6.90 -2.60 6.75
CA ALA A 185 -6.74 -2.44 8.18
C ALA A 185 -6.57 -0.95 8.56
N ALA A 186 -5.81 -0.17 7.78
CA ALA A 186 -5.63 1.27 8.00
C ALA A 186 -6.95 2.02 7.83
N ALA A 187 -7.72 1.72 6.78
CA ALA A 187 -9.03 2.33 6.56
C ALA A 187 -10.00 2.06 7.71
N ILE A 188 -10.04 0.82 8.20
CA ILE A 188 -10.88 0.43 9.35
C ILE A 188 -10.42 1.13 10.63
N ALA A 189 -9.11 1.11 10.93
CA ALA A 189 -8.56 1.66 12.17
C ALA A 189 -8.75 3.17 12.29
N LEU A 190 -8.71 3.88 11.15
CA LEU A 190 -8.88 5.33 11.09
C LEU A 190 -10.34 5.76 10.84
N GLY A 191 -11.25 4.82 10.57
CA GLY A 191 -12.62 5.14 10.16
C GLY A 191 -12.64 5.96 8.87
N ALA A 192 -11.83 5.57 7.88
CA ALA A 192 -11.68 6.31 6.65
C ALA A 192 -13.00 6.43 5.88
N ASP A 193 -13.26 7.59 5.28
CA ASP A 193 -14.47 7.82 4.47
C ASP A 193 -14.42 7.05 3.15
N LYS A 194 -13.21 6.82 2.63
CA LYS A 194 -12.98 6.09 1.37
C LYS A 194 -11.71 5.24 1.45
N LEU A 195 -11.77 4.08 0.84
CA LEU A 195 -10.61 3.23 0.52
C LEU A 195 -10.58 3.06 -1.00
N ILE A 196 -9.45 3.39 -1.61
CA ILE A 196 -9.26 3.34 -3.05
C ILE A 196 -8.12 2.36 -3.34
N PHE A 197 -8.40 1.30 -4.09
CA PHE A 197 -7.38 0.43 -4.64
C PHE A 197 -7.08 0.87 -6.08
N MET A 198 -5.82 1.07 -6.37
CA MET A 198 -5.33 1.44 -7.69
C MET A 198 -4.48 0.30 -8.23
N GLY A 199 -4.83 -0.21 -9.38
CA GLY A 199 -4.15 -1.35 -10.02
C GLY A 199 -4.35 -1.32 -11.53
N ASP A 200 -3.85 -2.36 -12.21
CA ASP A 200 -3.84 -2.49 -13.67
C ASP A 200 -5.17 -2.88 -14.27
N THR A 201 -6.11 -3.29 -13.43
CA THR A 201 -7.43 -3.74 -13.88
C THR A 201 -8.39 -2.57 -13.91
N GLU A 202 -9.29 -2.58 -14.89
CA GLU A 202 -10.37 -1.58 -14.99
C GLU A 202 -11.33 -1.61 -13.78
N GLY A 203 -11.23 -2.63 -12.92
CA GLY A 203 -12.05 -2.85 -11.73
C GLY A 203 -12.54 -4.29 -11.63
N LEU A 204 -13.47 -4.54 -10.70
CA LEU A 204 -14.09 -5.85 -10.51
C LEU A 204 -14.97 -6.20 -11.70
N LYS A 205 -14.87 -7.44 -12.16
CA LYS A 205 -15.74 -8.01 -13.23
C LYS A 205 -16.64 -9.08 -12.65
N ASP A 206 -17.84 -9.17 -13.17
CA ASP A 206 -18.78 -10.24 -12.85
C ASP A 206 -18.44 -11.54 -13.62
N ASN A 207 -19.23 -12.59 -13.39
CA ASN A 207 -19.07 -13.90 -14.06
C ASN A 207 -19.19 -13.84 -15.61
N GLN A 208 -19.68 -12.74 -16.14
CA GLN A 208 -19.82 -12.51 -17.59
C GLN A 208 -18.69 -11.63 -18.13
N GLY A 209 -17.72 -11.25 -17.27
CA GLY A 209 -16.61 -10.36 -17.65
C GLY A 209 -17.02 -8.88 -17.71
N THR A 210 -18.22 -8.52 -17.26
CA THR A 210 -18.72 -7.14 -17.28
C THR A 210 -18.20 -6.37 -16.06
N LEU A 211 -17.77 -5.13 -16.28
CA LEU A 211 -17.27 -4.26 -15.20
C LEU A 211 -18.38 -3.93 -14.20
N VAL A 212 -18.16 -4.30 -12.92
CA VAL A 212 -19.05 -3.97 -11.82
C VAL A 212 -18.75 -2.55 -11.35
N ARG A 213 -19.54 -1.59 -11.82
CA ARG A 213 -19.34 -0.16 -11.48
C ARG A 213 -19.75 0.19 -10.06
N GLN A 214 -20.70 -0.54 -9.51
CA GLN A 214 -21.20 -0.34 -8.14
C GLN A 214 -21.85 -1.62 -7.63
N CYS A 215 -21.56 -1.98 -6.40
CA CYS A 215 -22.23 -3.09 -5.73
C CYS A 215 -22.35 -2.82 -4.23
N THR A 216 -23.28 -3.50 -3.59
CA THR A 216 -23.35 -3.52 -2.13
C THR A 216 -22.32 -4.49 -1.56
N VAL A 217 -22.00 -4.35 -0.26
CA VAL A 217 -21.10 -5.30 0.42
C VAL A 217 -21.63 -6.74 0.33
N ALA A 218 -22.94 -6.93 0.41
CA ALA A 218 -23.56 -8.25 0.27
C ALA A 218 -23.37 -8.83 -1.13
N ALA A 219 -23.55 -8.00 -2.18
CA ALA A 219 -23.32 -8.41 -3.56
C ALA A 219 -21.82 -8.67 -3.83
N ALA A 220 -20.92 -7.86 -3.28
CA ALA A 220 -19.48 -8.08 -3.42
C ALA A 220 -19.02 -9.41 -2.82
N ARG A 221 -19.61 -9.83 -1.70
CA ARG A 221 -19.32 -11.14 -1.08
C ARG A 221 -19.83 -12.33 -1.90
N ALA A 222 -20.79 -12.13 -2.78
CA ALA A 222 -21.33 -13.15 -3.65
C ALA A 222 -20.60 -13.23 -5.01
N LEU A 223 -19.71 -12.28 -5.31
CA LEU A 223 -18.90 -12.34 -6.50
C LEU A 223 -17.89 -13.49 -6.38
N PRO A 224 -17.73 -14.33 -7.41
CA PRO A 224 -16.70 -15.35 -7.40
C PRO A 224 -15.33 -14.67 -7.38
N ILE A 225 -14.53 -15.01 -6.41
CA ILE A 225 -13.16 -14.57 -6.32
C ILE A 225 -12.32 -15.49 -7.21
N GLU A 226 -12.31 -15.24 -8.52
CA GLU A 226 -11.41 -15.95 -9.44
C GLU A 226 -9.95 -15.46 -9.36
N ASN A 227 -9.72 -14.27 -8.78
CA ASN A 227 -8.40 -13.80 -8.45
C ASN A 227 -8.42 -13.23 -7.03
N PRO A 228 -7.78 -13.87 -6.05
CA PRO A 228 -7.41 -13.16 -4.82
C PRO A 228 -6.47 -12.01 -5.23
N ILE A 229 -6.95 -10.80 -5.00
CA ILE A 229 -6.20 -9.56 -5.18
C ILE A 229 -4.97 -9.59 -4.29
#